data_ce3803248b5d81b052138a7849203630
#
_entry.id   ce3803248b5d81b052138a7849203630
#
_cell.length_a   1.000
_cell.length_b   1.000
_cell.length_c   1.000
_cell.angle_alpha   90.00
_cell.angle_beta   90.00
_cell.angle_gamma   90.00
#
_symmetry.space_group_name_H-M   'P 1'
#
loop_
_entity.id
_entity.type
_entity.pdbx_description
1 polymer ?
#
loop_
_entity_poly.entity_id
_entity_poly.type
_entity_poly.pdbx_seq_one_letter_code
_entity_poly.pdbx_strand_id
1 'polypeptide(L)'
;VVGIMPYISLQLKAVSTSFKVILGDSGIVVPNEALALPFFVDTSFMVALAMAAFSILFGTRQIDTSEHHEGMVVAIAFESIVKLFAFLAVGIFVTFGLYDGFGDLFTKAAESPERLKLLTVAPDGNYNQWMTLTVLSMTAIICLPRQFQVTVIENVDERHLNTAAWLFPLYLLLINIFVFPIAMSGLMMFAP
;
A
#
# COMPACT_ATOMS: atom_id res chain seq x y z
N VAL A 1 -16.97 -12.25 -4.13
CA VAL A 1 -17.46 -10.86 -3.98
C VAL A 1 -17.45 -10.47 -2.51
N VAL A 2 -18.11 -11.20 -1.60
CA VAL A 2 -18.25 -10.83 -0.17
C VAL A 2 -16.89 -10.69 0.53
N GLY A 3 -15.93 -11.58 0.28
CA GLY A 3 -14.60 -11.54 0.89
C GLY A 3 -13.72 -10.34 0.49
N ILE A 4 -14.03 -9.68 -0.63
CA ILE A 4 -13.30 -8.49 -1.10
C ILE A 4 -13.86 -7.19 -0.50
N MET A 5 -15.10 -7.17 -0.03
CA MET A 5 -15.74 -5.98 0.51
C MET A 5 -14.95 -5.30 1.64
N PRO A 6 -14.43 -6.00 2.66
CA PRO A 6 -13.61 -5.37 3.69
C PRO A 6 -12.33 -4.75 3.14
N TYR A 7 -11.72 -5.39 2.13
CA TYR A 7 -10.53 -4.87 1.49
C TYR A 7 -10.81 -3.57 0.72
N ILE A 8 -11.89 -3.53 -0.06
CA ILE A 8 -12.31 -2.33 -0.80
C ILE A 8 -12.64 -1.19 0.17
N SER A 9 -13.31 -1.47 1.28
CA SER A 9 -13.67 -0.44 2.27
C SER A 9 -12.42 0.17 2.94
N LEU A 10 -11.38 -0.62 3.22
CA LEU A 10 -10.10 -0.13 3.70
C LEU A 10 -9.40 0.77 2.67
N GLN A 11 -9.43 0.40 1.39
CA GLN A 11 -8.86 1.21 0.32
C GLN A 11 -9.59 2.54 0.17
N LEU A 12 -10.92 2.53 0.16
CA LEU A 12 -11.74 3.75 0.11
C LEU A 12 -11.46 4.66 1.30
N LYS A 13 -11.34 4.10 2.50
CA LYS A 13 -10.97 4.86 3.69
C LYS A 13 -9.58 5.49 3.56
N ALA A 14 -8.60 4.76 3.06
CA ALA A 14 -7.24 5.28 2.85
C ALA A 14 -7.24 6.44 1.84
N VAL A 15 -7.92 6.30 0.71
CA VAL A 15 -8.06 7.35 -0.31
C VAL A 15 -8.77 8.58 0.27
N SER A 16 -9.87 8.38 0.98
CA SER A 16 -10.62 9.47 1.61
C SER A 16 -9.79 10.23 2.64
N THR A 17 -9.03 9.51 3.49
CA THR A 17 -8.15 10.13 4.48
C THR A 17 -7.03 10.92 3.81
N SER A 18 -6.38 10.36 2.79
CA SER A 18 -5.35 11.06 2.02
C SER A 18 -5.89 12.32 1.35
N PHE A 19 -7.10 12.26 0.80
CA PHE A 19 -7.76 13.41 0.18
C PHE A 19 -8.05 14.53 1.20
N LYS A 20 -8.54 14.18 2.39
CA LYS A 20 -8.75 15.16 3.49
C LYS A 20 -7.45 15.84 3.91
N VAL A 21 -6.37 15.09 4.02
CA VAL A 21 -5.03 15.63 4.37
C VAL A 21 -4.55 16.60 3.28
N ILE A 22 -4.71 16.27 2.01
CA ILE A 22 -4.29 17.13 0.89
C ILE A 22 -5.09 18.42 0.84
N LEU A 23 -6.39 18.37 1.15
CA LEU A 23 -7.26 19.57 1.21
C LEU A 23 -6.95 20.46 2.41
N GLY A 24 -6.01 20.08 3.29
CA GLY A 24 -5.68 20.86 4.49
C GLY A 24 -6.74 20.78 5.58
N ASP A 25 -7.69 19.88 5.45
CA ASP A 25 -8.65 19.55 6.50
C ASP A 25 -7.96 18.65 7.53
N SER A 26 -6.96 19.24 8.19
CA SER A 26 -6.26 18.67 9.34
C SER A 26 -7.15 18.70 10.59
N GLY A 27 -8.42 18.55 10.39
CA GLY A 27 -9.38 18.26 11.46
C GLY A 27 -8.94 16.96 12.10
N ILE A 28 -8.38 17.08 13.30
CA ILE A 28 -8.28 16.06 14.33
C ILE A 28 -9.27 14.94 13.99
N VAL A 29 -8.82 13.72 13.96
CA VAL A 29 -9.69 12.54 13.98
C VAL A 29 -10.62 12.70 15.16
N VAL A 30 -11.75 13.38 14.94
CA VAL A 30 -12.78 13.49 15.95
C VAL A 30 -13.32 12.09 16.13
N PRO A 31 -13.22 11.52 17.34
CA PRO A 31 -13.88 10.26 17.61
C PRO A 31 -15.36 10.44 17.27
N ASN A 32 -15.88 9.56 16.55
CA ASN A 32 -17.06 9.31 15.79
C ASN A 32 -18.43 9.73 16.37
N GLU A 33 -18.56 10.73 17.23
CA GLU A 33 -19.84 10.98 17.93
C GLU A 33 -20.44 12.39 17.77
N ALA A 34 -19.78 13.35 17.13
CA ALA A 34 -20.24 14.73 17.25
C ALA A 34 -20.87 15.37 16.00
N LEU A 35 -20.69 14.85 14.79
CA LEU A 35 -21.40 15.37 13.61
C LEU A 35 -21.74 14.20 12.67
N ALA A 36 -22.93 13.64 12.84
CA ALA A 36 -23.60 12.86 11.80
C ALA A 36 -23.96 13.81 10.64
N LEU A 37 -22.94 14.14 9.82
CA LEU A 37 -23.21 14.75 8.52
C LEU A 37 -24.11 13.77 7.75
N PRO A 38 -25.11 14.26 6.99
CA PRO A 38 -25.91 13.38 6.15
C PRO A 38 -24.96 12.52 5.30
N PHE A 39 -25.20 11.22 5.24
CA PHE A 39 -24.38 10.23 4.53
C PHE A 39 -23.90 10.69 3.14
N PHE A 40 -24.71 11.50 2.46
CA PHE A 40 -24.42 12.05 1.13
C PHE A 40 -23.36 13.17 1.10
N VAL A 41 -22.98 13.72 2.24
CA VAL A 41 -21.97 14.80 2.35
C VAL A 41 -20.62 14.26 2.82
N ASP A 42 -20.55 12.99 3.21
CA ASP A 42 -19.29 12.37 3.61
C ASP A 42 -18.32 12.28 2.41
N THR A 43 -17.11 12.77 2.61
CA THR A 43 -16.01 12.70 1.63
C THR A 43 -15.78 11.27 1.13
N SER A 44 -15.92 10.28 2.01
CA SER A 44 -15.76 8.86 1.66
C SER A 44 -16.82 8.39 0.67
N PHE A 45 -18.07 8.87 0.82
CA PHE A 45 -19.16 8.56 -0.09
C PHE A 45 -18.94 9.21 -1.47
N MET A 46 -18.51 10.48 -1.51
CA MET A 46 -18.20 11.18 -2.76
C MET A 46 -17.05 10.51 -3.53
N VAL A 47 -16.00 10.12 -2.81
CA VAL A 47 -14.89 9.36 -3.40
C VAL A 47 -15.37 8.00 -3.94
N ALA A 48 -16.18 7.28 -3.19
CA ALA A 48 -16.75 6.01 -3.63
C ALA A 48 -17.62 6.17 -4.89
N LEU A 49 -18.44 7.22 -4.92
CA LEU A 49 -19.29 7.53 -6.08
C LEU A 49 -18.45 7.87 -7.32
N ALA A 50 -17.42 8.70 -7.16
CA ALA A 50 -16.50 9.03 -8.25
C ALA A 50 -15.77 7.79 -8.79
N MET A 51 -15.28 6.93 -7.90
CA MET A 51 -14.64 5.65 -8.27
C MET A 51 -15.61 4.71 -8.97
N ALA A 52 -16.85 4.62 -8.50
CA ALA A 52 -17.89 3.82 -9.16
C ALA A 52 -18.22 4.36 -10.56
N ALA A 53 -18.40 5.67 -10.70
CA ALA A 53 -18.65 6.31 -11.99
C ALA A 53 -17.48 6.07 -12.96
N PHE A 54 -16.23 6.21 -12.48
CA PHE A 54 -15.05 5.89 -13.28
C PHE A 54 -15.03 4.44 -13.74
N SER A 55 -15.32 3.50 -12.84
CA SER A 55 -15.37 2.07 -13.15
C SER A 55 -16.47 1.73 -14.19
N ILE A 56 -17.63 2.40 -14.11
CA ILE A 56 -18.71 2.21 -15.08
C ILE A 56 -18.31 2.76 -16.45
N LEU A 57 -17.70 3.94 -16.49
CA LEU A 57 -17.35 4.62 -17.75
C LEU A 57 -16.20 3.93 -18.48
N PHE A 58 -15.22 3.41 -17.74
CA PHE A 58 -13.96 2.90 -18.30
C PHE A 58 -13.76 1.39 -18.16
N GLY A 59 -14.38 0.76 -17.15
CA GLY A 59 -14.14 -0.64 -16.82
C GLY A 59 -15.15 -1.63 -17.43
N THR A 60 -16.38 -1.19 -17.81
CA THR A 60 -17.44 -2.09 -18.25
C THR A 60 -17.79 -1.95 -19.75
N ARG A 61 -16.92 -1.32 -20.52
CA ARG A 61 -17.21 -0.93 -21.90
C ARG A 61 -17.30 -2.12 -22.86
N GLN A 62 -16.64 -3.23 -22.56
CA GLN A 62 -16.71 -4.47 -23.34
C GLN A 62 -16.75 -5.67 -22.40
N ILE A 63 -17.68 -6.60 -22.67
CA ILE A 63 -17.87 -7.83 -21.89
C ILE A 63 -17.37 -9.01 -22.74
N ASP A 64 -16.20 -8.90 -23.32
CA ASP A 64 -15.60 -10.00 -24.04
C ASP A 64 -14.51 -10.65 -23.16
N THR A 65 -14.70 -11.92 -22.83
CA THR A 65 -13.81 -12.67 -21.93
C THR A 65 -12.48 -13.03 -22.59
N SER A 66 -12.30 -12.75 -23.87
CA SER A 66 -11.09 -13.02 -24.66
C SER A 66 -10.23 -11.77 -24.90
N GLU A 67 -10.66 -10.58 -24.48
CA GLU A 67 -9.87 -9.36 -24.63
C GLU A 67 -8.82 -9.22 -23.55
N HIS A 68 -7.57 -9.16 -23.97
CA HIS A 68 -6.47 -8.76 -23.12
C HIS A 68 -6.38 -7.23 -23.04
N HIS A 69 -6.36 -6.70 -21.84
CA HIS A 69 -6.31 -5.24 -21.60
C HIS A 69 -4.86 -4.74 -21.58
N GLU A 70 -4.13 -4.91 -22.70
CA GLU A 70 -2.71 -4.52 -22.80
C GLU A 70 -2.45 -3.07 -22.35
N GLY A 71 -3.31 -2.14 -22.76
CA GLY A 71 -3.18 -0.73 -22.37
C GLY A 71 -3.29 -0.51 -20.86
N MET A 72 -4.18 -1.26 -20.18
CA MET A 72 -4.32 -1.17 -18.72
C MET A 72 -3.11 -1.80 -18.01
N VAL A 73 -2.58 -2.90 -18.52
CA VAL A 73 -1.38 -3.55 -17.97
C VAL A 73 -0.17 -2.62 -18.10
N VAL A 74 0.02 -1.96 -19.24
CA VAL A 74 1.09 -0.98 -19.45
C VAL A 74 0.94 0.22 -18.51
N ALA A 75 -0.27 0.75 -18.33
CA ALA A 75 -0.53 1.84 -17.40
C ALA A 75 -0.20 1.47 -15.95
N ILE A 76 -0.57 0.27 -15.50
CA ILE A 76 -0.24 -0.25 -14.17
C ILE A 76 1.27 -0.44 -14.00
N ALA A 77 1.96 -0.94 -15.03
CA ALA A 77 3.41 -1.10 -15.00
C ALA A 77 4.12 0.26 -14.89
N PHE A 78 3.70 1.24 -15.68
CA PHE A 78 4.23 2.61 -15.61
C PHE A 78 4.00 3.24 -14.24
N GLU A 79 2.79 3.14 -13.72
CA GLU A 79 2.45 3.62 -12.37
C GLU A 79 3.35 2.98 -11.29
N SER A 80 3.62 1.69 -11.40
CA SER A 80 4.48 0.95 -10.47
C SER A 80 5.92 1.46 -10.51
N ILE A 81 6.44 1.77 -11.69
CA ILE A 81 7.78 2.34 -11.87
C ILE A 81 7.85 3.74 -11.26
N VAL A 82 6.87 4.60 -11.53
CA VAL A 82 6.81 5.96 -10.95
C VAL A 82 6.75 5.90 -9.43
N LYS A 83 5.91 5.02 -8.88
CA LYS A 83 5.82 4.81 -7.43
C LYS A 83 7.14 4.35 -6.82
N LEU A 84 7.83 3.41 -7.48
CA LEU A 84 9.14 2.94 -7.02
C LEU A 84 10.14 4.11 -6.94
N PHE A 85 10.28 4.88 -8.00
CA PHE A 85 11.21 6.01 -8.02
C PHE A 85 10.86 7.08 -6.98
N ALA A 86 9.59 7.44 -6.87
CA ALA A 86 9.12 8.41 -5.88
C ALA A 86 9.42 7.93 -4.45
N PHE A 87 9.14 6.65 -4.17
CA PHE A 87 9.37 6.07 -2.85
C PHE A 87 10.87 5.97 -2.51
N LEU A 88 11.70 5.57 -3.46
CA LEU A 88 13.15 5.55 -3.31
C LEU A 88 13.71 6.96 -3.08
N ALA A 89 13.23 7.97 -3.81
CA ALA A 89 13.65 9.36 -3.63
C ALA A 89 13.32 9.86 -2.23
N VAL A 90 12.12 9.61 -1.74
CA VAL A 90 11.73 9.95 -0.36
C VAL A 90 12.57 9.18 0.65
N GLY A 91 12.80 7.89 0.44
CA GLY A 91 13.60 7.06 1.32
C GLY A 91 15.07 7.52 1.42
N ILE A 92 15.67 7.86 0.29
CA ILE A 92 17.02 8.42 0.23
C ILE A 92 17.07 9.77 0.94
N PHE A 93 16.11 10.65 0.66
CA PHE A 93 16.03 11.95 1.32
C PHE A 93 15.88 11.82 2.82
N VAL A 94 15.00 10.95 3.30
CA VAL A 94 14.82 10.71 4.74
C VAL A 94 16.09 10.15 5.36
N THR A 95 16.70 9.13 4.76
CA THR A 95 17.84 8.42 5.35
C THR A 95 19.13 9.26 5.34
N PHE A 96 19.38 10.02 4.27
CA PHE A 96 20.64 10.76 4.08
C PHE A 96 20.48 12.29 4.09
N GLY A 97 19.24 12.80 3.99
CA GLY A 97 18.97 14.24 4.08
C GLY A 97 18.56 14.70 5.47
N LEU A 98 17.81 13.87 6.22
CA LEU A 98 17.38 14.18 7.58
C LEU A 98 18.27 13.51 8.64
N TYR A 99 18.91 12.41 8.30
CA TYR A 99 19.82 11.63 9.15
C TYR A 99 21.14 11.36 8.39
N ASP A 100 22.19 11.02 9.11
CA ASP A 100 23.51 10.69 8.57
C ASP A 100 23.60 9.22 8.09
N GLY A 101 22.51 8.66 7.61
CA GLY A 101 22.40 7.29 7.10
C GLY A 101 21.62 6.35 8.01
N PHE A 102 21.57 5.08 7.62
CA PHE A 102 20.82 4.05 8.33
C PHE A 102 21.28 3.88 9.78
N GLY A 103 22.59 3.94 10.02
CA GLY A 103 23.16 3.77 11.38
C GLY A 103 22.66 4.83 12.35
N ASP A 104 22.73 6.10 11.98
CA ASP A 104 22.27 7.21 12.81
C ASP A 104 20.76 7.14 13.06
N LEU A 105 19.99 6.88 11.99
CA LEU A 105 18.55 6.76 12.10
C LEU A 105 18.11 5.63 13.04
N PHE A 106 18.70 4.44 12.92
CA PHE A 106 18.34 3.31 13.80
C PHE A 106 18.85 3.48 15.23
N THR A 107 19.98 4.14 15.43
CA THR A 107 20.48 4.46 16.78
C THR A 107 19.51 5.40 17.49
N LYS A 108 19.08 6.47 16.84
CA LYS A 108 18.08 7.40 17.37
C LYS A 108 16.71 6.74 17.57
N ALA A 109 16.31 5.86 16.67
CA ALA A 109 15.08 5.10 16.84
C ALA A 109 15.12 4.17 18.06
N ALA A 110 16.27 3.57 18.37
CA ALA A 110 16.46 2.66 19.48
C ALA A 110 16.53 3.34 20.86
N GLU A 111 16.67 4.67 20.92
CA GLU A 111 16.67 5.42 22.19
C GLU A 111 15.37 5.31 22.97
N SER A 112 14.24 5.07 22.29
CA SER A 112 12.94 4.86 22.91
C SER A 112 12.63 3.36 23.05
N PRO A 113 12.31 2.87 24.27
CA PRO A 113 11.95 1.47 24.49
C PRO A 113 10.74 1.01 23.68
N GLU A 114 9.80 1.91 23.41
CA GLU A 114 8.60 1.60 22.63
C GLU A 114 8.94 1.39 21.14
N ARG A 115 9.80 2.24 20.59
CA ARG A 115 10.28 2.13 19.21
C ARG A 115 11.18 0.90 19.02
N LEU A 116 11.99 0.58 20.04
CA LEU A 116 12.82 -0.63 20.02
C LEU A 116 12.00 -1.91 19.90
N LYS A 117 10.81 -1.97 20.51
CA LYS A 117 9.90 -3.10 20.36
C LYS A 117 9.43 -3.30 18.91
N LEU A 118 9.26 -2.21 18.14
CA LEU A 118 8.88 -2.28 16.73
C LEU A 118 10.01 -2.82 15.83
N LEU A 119 11.26 -2.68 16.28
CA LEU A 119 12.43 -3.22 15.58
C LEU A 119 12.68 -4.71 15.88
N THR A 120 11.97 -5.29 16.85
CA THR A 120 12.10 -6.70 17.23
C THR A 120 11.01 -7.53 16.58
N VAL A 121 11.39 -8.63 15.96
CA VAL A 121 10.46 -9.55 15.25
C VAL A 121 9.47 -10.21 16.22
N ALA A 122 9.88 -10.45 17.46
CA ALA A 122 9.06 -11.09 18.48
C ALA A 122 9.34 -10.46 19.84
N PRO A 123 8.77 -9.26 20.14
CA PRO A 123 9.02 -8.55 21.41
C PRO A 123 8.60 -9.37 22.63
N ASP A 124 7.60 -10.24 22.49
CA ASP A 124 7.09 -11.12 23.55
C ASP A 124 7.69 -12.54 23.51
N GLY A 125 8.70 -12.78 22.66
CA GLY A 125 9.29 -14.10 22.45
C GLY A 125 8.38 -15.09 21.68
N ASN A 126 7.23 -14.66 21.20
CA ASN A 126 6.27 -15.50 20.48
C ASN A 126 6.34 -15.28 18.97
N TYR A 127 6.94 -16.20 18.26
CA TYR A 127 7.07 -16.16 16.80
C TYR A 127 5.82 -16.60 16.03
N ASN A 128 4.76 -17.08 16.70
CA ASN A 128 3.58 -17.62 16.04
C ASN A 128 2.88 -16.58 15.16
N GLN A 129 2.75 -15.35 15.63
CA GLN A 129 2.16 -14.26 14.85
C GLN A 129 2.98 -13.96 13.59
N TRP A 130 4.30 -13.88 13.74
CA TRP A 130 5.20 -13.65 12.60
C TRP A 130 5.11 -14.77 11.57
N MET A 131 5.15 -16.03 12.02
CA MET A 131 4.99 -17.20 11.14
C MET A 131 3.65 -17.19 10.40
N THR A 132 2.56 -16.90 11.12
CA THR A 132 1.22 -16.82 10.53
C THR A 132 1.16 -15.73 9.45
N LEU A 133 1.67 -14.53 9.73
CA LEU A 133 1.70 -13.43 8.77
C LEU A 133 2.58 -13.75 7.57
N THR A 134 3.72 -14.43 7.77
CA THR A 134 4.60 -14.85 6.69
C THR A 134 3.89 -15.84 5.77
N VAL A 135 3.29 -16.90 6.31
CA VAL A 135 2.52 -17.88 5.52
C VAL A 135 1.36 -17.22 4.79
N LEU A 136 0.63 -16.34 5.48
CA LEU A 136 -0.49 -15.59 4.88
C LEU A 136 0.00 -14.71 3.71
N SER A 137 1.13 -14.02 3.87
CA SER A 137 1.72 -13.19 2.82
C SER A 137 2.19 -14.01 1.62
N MET A 138 2.76 -15.19 1.85
CA MET A 138 3.17 -16.10 0.77
C MET A 138 1.96 -16.59 -0.04
N THR A 139 0.87 -16.93 0.63
CA THR A 139 -0.35 -17.41 -0.04
C THR A 139 -1.13 -16.29 -0.73
N ALA A 140 -1.00 -15.05 -0.26
CA ALA A 140 -1.69 -13.89 -0.82
C ALA A 140 -1.38 -13.66 -2.31
N ILE A 141 -0.16 -13.97 -2.77
CA ILE A 141 0.24 -13.81 -4.18
C ILE A 141 -0.64 -14.64 -5.11
N ILE A 142 -1.05 -15.83 -4.68
CA ILE A 142 -1.85 -16.75 -5.51
C ILE A 142 -3.35 -16.60 -5.22
N CYS A 143 -3.70 -16.35 -3.95
CA CYS A 143 -5.10 -16.36 -3.50
C CYS A 143 -5.82 -15.03 -3.70
N LEU A 144 -5.10 -13.90 -3.82
CA LEU A 144 -5.75 -12.61 -4.08
C LEU A 144 -6.26 -12.55 -5.53
N PRO A 145 -7.55 -12.28 -5.74
CA PRO A 145 -8.15 -12.25 -7.08
C PRO A 145 -7.44 -11.30 -8.04
N ARG A 146 -6.97 -10.15 -7.56
CA ARG A 146 -6.21 -9.17 -8.36
C ARG A 146 -4.89 -9.75 -8.85
N GLN A 147 -4.16 -10.44 -7.99
CA GLN A 147 -2.88 -11.03 -8.35
C GLN A 147 -3.08 -12.20 -9.31
N PHE A 148 -4.07 -13.03 -9.05
CA PHE A 148 -4.44 -14.13 -9.94
C PHE A 148 -4.85 -13.63 -11.32
N GLN A 149 -5.65 -12.56 -11.41
CA GLN A 149 -6.02 -11.93 -12.68
C GLN A 149 -4.79 -11.56 -13.50
N VAL A 150 -3.85 -10.81 -12.90
CA VAL A 150 -2.68 -10.30 -13.62
C VAL A 150 -1.69 -11.42 -13.97
N THR A 151 -1.46 -12.38 -13.07
CA THR A 151 -0.47 -13.43 -13.29
C THR A 151 -0.94 -14.57 -14.18
N VAL A 152 -2.22 -14.88 -14.16
CA VAL A 152 -2.76 -16.07 -14.86
C VAL A 152 -3.62 -15.69 -16.06
N ILE A 153 -4.56 -14.75 -15.88
CA ILE A 153 -5.54 -14.44 -16.93
C ILE A 153 -4.99 -13.49 -17.98
N GLU A 154 -4.27 -12.45 -17.56
CA GLU A 154 -3.68 -11.46 -18.48
C GLU A 154 -2.32 -11.89 -19.04
N ASN A 155 -1.79 -13.04 -18.62
CA ASN A 155 -0.51 -13.53 -19.11
C ASN A 155 -0.66 -14.17 -20.50
N VAL A 156 -0.02 -13.58 -21.49
CA VAL A 156 -0.06 -14.03 -22.89
C VAL A 156 1.03 -15.05 -23.23
N ASP A 157 2.18 -15.00 -22.54
CA ASP A 157 3.33 -15.89 -22.81
C ASP A 157 3.92 -16.40 -21.48
N GLU A 158 4.03 -17.72 -21.34
CA GLU A 158 4.62 -18.40 -20.18
C GLU A 158 6.09 -17.99 -19.91
N ARG A 159 6.81 -17.53 -20.93
CA ARG A 159 8.19 -17.03 -20.79
C ARG A 159 8.28 -15.80 -19.90
N HIS A 160 7.24 -15.00 -19.85
CA HIS A 160 7.16 -13.83 -18.97
C HIS A 160 7.19 -14.20 -17.50
N LEU A 161 6.72 -15.41 -17.13
CA LEU A 161 6.77 -15.91 -15.75
C LEU A 161 8.18 -16.01 -15.21
N ASN A 162 9.14 -16.45 -16.04
CA ASN A 162 10.56 -16.54 -15.61
C ASN A 162 11.14 -15.16 -15.29
N THR A 163 10.82 -14.17 -16.11
CA THR A 163 11.24 -12.78 -15.86
C THR A 163 10.54 -12.19 -14.63
N ALA A 164 9.25 -12.40 -14.50
CA ALA A 164 8.45 -11.94 -13.38
C ALA A 164 8.92 -12.56 -12.04
N ALA A 165 9.31 -13.84 -12.04
CA ALA A 165 9.79 -14.56 -10.86
C ALA A 165 11.04 -13.92 -10.24
N TRP A 166 11.85 -13.23 -11.02
CA TRP A 166 13.01 -12.48 -10.54
C TRP A 166 12.74 -11.00 -10.33
N LEU A 167 12.04 -10.38 -11.27
CA LEU A 167 11.82 -8.93 -11.26
C LEU A 167 10.86 -8.51 -10.14
N PHE A 168 9.86 -9.33 -9.84
CA PHE A 168 8.89 -9.02 -8.79
C PHE A 168 9.50 -9.05 -7.37
N PRO A 169 10.26 -10.09 -6.96
CA PRO A 169 10.97 -10.05 -5.68
C PRO A 169 11.99 -8.91 -5.60
N LEU A 170 12.70 -8.61 -6.69
CA LEU A 170 13.65 -7.49 -6.72
C LEU A 170 12.93 -6.14 -6.51
N TYR A 171 11.80 -5.93 -7.19
CA TYR A 171 10.95 -4.76 -6.99
C TYR A 171 10.50 -4.62 -5.54
N LEU A 172 10.00 -5.71 -4.93
CA LEU A 172 9.59 -5.73 -3.54
C LEU A 172 10.76 -5.46 -2.59
N LEU A 173 11.94 -6.02 -2.87
CA LEU A 173 13.13 -5.75 -2.07
C LEU A 173 13.47 -4.24 -2.09
N LEU A 174 13.54 -3.65 -3.28
CA LEU A 174 13.90 -2.24 -3.45
C LEU A 174 12.93 -1.31 -2.73
N ILE A 175 11.62 -1.55 -2.87
CA ILE A 175 10.63 -0.69 -2.21
C ILE A 175 10.66 -0.88 -0.68
N ASN A 176 10.92 -2.10 -0.19
CA ASN A 176 10.92 -2.38 1.24
C ASN A 176 12.17 -1.89 1.99
N ILE A 177 13.28 -1.64 1.30
CA ILE A 177 14.52 -1.15 1.95
C ILE A 177 14.25 0.15 2.74
N PHE A 178 13.45 1.05 2.20
CA PHE A 178 13.18 2.35 2.81
C PHE A 178 11.89 2.42 3.63
N VAL A 179 11.10 1.36 3.69
CA VAL A 179 9.84 1.33 4.48
C VAL A 179 10.14 1.60 5.96
N PHE A 180 11.09 0.89 6.53
CA PHE A 180 11.49 1.08 7.94
C PHE A 180 12.07 2.46 8.23
N PRO A 181 13.05 2.96 7.48
CA PRO A 181 13.57 4.33 7.65
C PRO A 181 12.49 5.39 7.62
N ILE A 182 11.60 5.35 6.63
CA ILE A 182 10.51 6.33 6.50
C ILE A 182 9.55 6.23 7.70
N ALA A 183 9.15 5.02 8.08
CA ALA A 183 8.24 4.80 9.20
C ALA A 183 8.86 5.27 10.54
N MET A 184 10.11 4.93 10.81
CA MET A 184 10.81 5.34 12.04
C MET A 184 11.02 6.85 12.08
N SER A 185 11.41 7.47 10.96
CA SER A 185 11.52 8.92 10.87
C SER A 185 10.18 9.60 11.14
N GLY A 186 9.09 9.10 10.56
CA GLY A 186 7.75 9.62 10.82
C GLY A 186 7.36 9.52 12.30
N LEU A 187 7.64 8.41 12.95
CA LEU A 187 7.37 8.23 14.39
C LEU A 187 8.25 9.16 15.25
N MET A 188 9.48 9.44 14.84
CA MET A 188 10.36 10.36 15.59
C MET A 188 9.95 11.83 15.42
N MET A 189 9.39 12.21 14.26
CA MET A 189 9.02 13.59 13.96
C MET A 189 7.60 13.96 14.41
N PHE A 190 6.66 13.02 14.37
CA PHE A 190 5.23 13.31 14.55
C PHE A 190 4.60 12.62 15.76
N ALA A 191 5.24 11.61 16.34
CA ALA A 191 4.78 11.05 17.59
C ALA A 191 5.31 11.90 18.78
N PRO A 192 4.42 12.32 19.72
CA PRO A 192 4.84 13.05 20.91
C PRO A 192 5.72 12.22 21.84
#